data_284fdeb8ec679a30faa8e77b6695513b
#
_entry.id   284fdeb8ec679a30faa8e77b6695513b
#
_cell.length_a   1.000
_cell.length_b   1.000
_cell.length_c   1.000
_cell.angle_alpha   90.00
_cell.angle_beta   90.00
_cell.angle_gamma   90.00
#
_symmetry.space_group_name_H-M   'P 1'
#
loop_
_entity.id
_entity.type
_entity.pdbx_description
1 polymer ?
#
loop_
_entity_poly.entity_id
_entity_poly.type
_entity_poly.pdbx_seq_one_letter_code
_entity_poly.pdbx_strand_id
1 'polypeptide(L)'
;SNMWHAGVKGVTYMACNTDRKSLNINPVSNKVRLGTEGLGAGNRPERGRDAAIASLEDIRRYLMESGCRMVFITAGMGGGTGTVAAPVIAKLAKEMEMLTVGIVTSPLVSEGKRRWKQAMEAIAQLEQNVDALLVIDNDNVVRAYDDLPLHEAFSRADDVLSTATRGIAEIVTRESDLVGVDFADVAEVMRNCGRAHMSVTSACGENRVDKVLKASLCSPLLGHQEITGAKNILLNFSVPDSDELKTREVKQV
;
A
#
# COMPACT_ATOMS: atom_id res chain seq x y z
N SER A 1 5.25 -7.57 -7.74
CA SER A 1 6.42 -8.49 -7.66
C SER A 1 7.48 -7.99 -6.70
N ASN A 2 7.77 -6.69 -6.65
CA ASN A 2 8.82 -6.11 -5.79
C ASN A 2 8.57 -6.38 -4.30
N MET A 3 7.34 -6.27 -3.83
CA MET A 3 6.97 -6.61 -2.44
C MET A 3 7.25 -8.08 -2.10
N TRP A 4 7.02 -9.00 -3.04
CA TRP A 4 7.33 -10.43 -2.85
C TRP A 4 8.84 -10.64 -2.73
N HIS A 5 9.64 -9.96 -3.57
CA HIS A 5 11.11 -9.99 -3.47
C HIS A 5 11.62 -9.35 -2.19
N ALA A 6 10.92 -8.36 -1.64
CA ALA A 6 11.27 -7.74 -0.36
C ALA A 6 11.08 -8.67 0.85
N GLY A 7 10.39 -9.82 0.68
CA GLY A 7 10.33 -10.91 1.66
C GLY A 7 9.69 -10.50 2.98
N VAL A 8 8.58 -9.75 2.95
CA VAL A 8 7.86 -9.37 4.18
C VAL A 8 7.37 -10.62 4.90
N LYS A 9 7.80 -10.82 6.14
CA LYS A 9 7.42 -11.98 6.94
C LYS A 9 5.97 -11.88 7.43
N GLY A 10 5.32 -13.03 7.61
CA GLY A 10 3.93 -13.08 8.12
C GLY A 10 2.87 -12.61 7.12
N VAL A 11 3.23 -12.41 5.84
CA VAL A 11 2.31 -11.98 4.78
C VAL A 11 2.22 -13.06 3.70
N THR A 12 1.00 -13.40 3.31
CA THR A 12 0.73 -14.23 2.13
C THR A 12 0.39 -13.33 0.93
N TYR A 13 0.81 -13.74 -0.25
CA TYR A 13 0.65 -12.95 -1.47
C TYR A 13 -0.29 -13.62 -2.44
N MET A 14 -1.17 -12.83 -3.07
CA MET A 14 -2.01 -13.23 -4.17
C MET A 14 -1.86 -12.23 -5.33
N ALA A 15 -1.58 -12.73 -6.52
CA ALA A 15 -1.52 -11.92 -7.72
C ALA A 15 -2.81 -12.06 -8.53
N CYS A 16 -3.46 -10.92 -8.82
CA CYS A 16 -4.67 -10.86 -9.63
C CYS A 16 -4.40 -10.08 -10.92
N ASN A 17 -4.74 -10.64 -12.07
CA ASN A 17 -4.63 -9.93 -13.35
C ASN A 17 -5.60 -10.49 -14.39
N THR A 18 -6.06 -9.63 -15.30
CA THR A 18 -6.82 -10.02 -16.50
C THR A 18 -5.92 -10.52 -17.62
N ASP A 19 -4.63 -10.16 -17.60
CA ASP A 19 -3.64 -10.62 -18.58
C ASP A 19 -2.91 -11.87 -18.08
N ARG A 20 -3.11 -12.99 -18.81
CA ARG A 20 -2.49 -14.26 -18.51
C ARG A 20 -0.96 -14.24 -18.59
N LYS A 21 -0.39 -13.48 -19.55
CA LYS A 21 1.08 -13.41 -19.70
C LYS A 21 1.70 -12.76 -18.50
N SER A 22 1.19 -11.59 -18.12
CA SER A 22 1.65 -10.85 -16.94
C SER A 22 1.49 -11.66 -15.64
N LEU A 23 0.40 -12.42 -15.55
CA LEU A 23 0.17 -13.28 -14.38
C LEU A 23 1.16 -14.47 -14.34
N ASN A 24 1.48 -15.06 -15.47
CA ASN A 24 2.40 -16.21 -15.53
C ASN A 24 3.83 -15.84 -15.13
N ILE A 25 4.33 -14.67 -15.55
CA ILE A 25 5.67 -14.18 -15.21
C ILE A 25 5.78 -13.64 -13.78
N ASN A 26 4.64 -13.42 -13.11
CA ASN A 26 4.65 -12.97 -11.73
C ASN A 26 5.21 -14.07 -10.80
N PRO A 27 6.17 -13.76 -9.89
CA PRO A 27 6.79 -14.77 -9.03
C PRO A 27 5.88 -15.28 -7.91
N VAL A 28 4.76 -14.58 -7.62
CA VAL A 28 3.80 -14.98 -6.59
C VAL A 28 3.15 -16.32 -6.96
N SER A 29 3.12 -17.25 -6.02
CA SER A 29 2.58 -18.61 -6.25
C SER A 29 1.06 -18.61 -6.39
N ASN A 30 0.36 -17.83 -5.54
CA ASN A 30 -1.10 -17.76 -5.58
C ASN A 30 -1.54 -16.76 -6.64
N LYS A 31 -2.17 -17.25 -7.68
CA LYS A 31 -2.54 -16.46 -8.86
C LYS A 31 -4.02 -16.63 -9.16
N VAL A 32 -4.73 -15.49 -9.24
CA VAL A 32 -6.13 -15.48 -9.69
C VAL A 32 -6.21 -14.72 -11.01
N ARG A 33 -6.60 -15.45 -12.06
CA ARG A 33 -6.89 -14.83 -13.34
C ARG A 33 -8.29 -14.21 -13.27
N LEU A 34 -8.36 -12.89 -13.44
CA LEU A 34 -9.63 -12.19 -13.48
C LEU A 34 -10.31 -12.39 -14.83
N GLY A 35 -11.53 -12.94 -14.81
CA GLY A 35 -12.30 -13.28 -16.00
C GLY A 35 -11.75 -14.48 -16.77
N THR A 36 -12.39 -14.78 -17.91
CA THR A 36 -12.15 -16.00 -18.68
C THR A 36 -11.22 -15.82 -19.88
N GLU A 37 -11.14 -14.63 -20.46
CA GLU A 37 -10.46 -14.38 -21.74
C GLU A 37 -8.92 -14.42 -21.65
N GLY A 38 -8.34 -13.87 -20.57
CA GLY A 38 -6.90 -13.84 -20.35
C GLY A 38 -6.11 -12.88 -21.27
N LEU A 39 -6.80 -12.01 -21.99
CA LEU A 39 -6.21 -11.07 -22.97
C LEU A 39 -5.92 -9.68 -22.39
N GLY A 40 -6.16 -9.48 -21.11
CA GLY A 40 -6.08 -8.17 -20.46
C GLY A 40 -7.35 -7.33 -20.69
N ALA A 41 -7.50 -6.25 -19.93
CA ALA A 41 -8.66 -5.36 -20.02
C ALA A 41 -8.57 -4.37 -21.21
N GLY A 42 -7.43 -4.30 -21.92
CA GLY A 42 -7.24 -3.41 -23.07
C GLY A 42 -7.48 -1.93 -22.74
N ASN A 43 -7.11 -1.49 -21.55
CA ASN A 43 -7.37 -0.15 -20.99
C ASN A 43 -8.86 0.26 -21.01
N ARG A 44 -9.75 -0.74 -20.91
CA ARG A 44 -11.20 -0.57 -20.80
C ARG A 44 -11.64 -0.94 -19.37
N PRO A 45 -11.96 0.04 -18.53
CA PRO A 45 -12.31 -0.18 -17.12
C PRO A 45 -13.51 -1.15 -16.96
N GLU A 46 -14.53 -1.05 -17.82
CA GLU A 46 -15.71 -1.91 -17.75
C GLU A 46 -15.36 -3.39 -17.84
N ARG A 47 -14.51 -3.78 -18.82
CA ARG A 47 -14.05 -5.18 -18.95
C ARG A 47 -13.28 -5.67 -17.73
N GLY A 48 -12.46 -4.79 -17.15
CA GLY A 48 -11.72 -5.11 -15.94
C GLY A 48 -12.64 -5.32 -14.74
N ARG A 49 -13.70 -4.52 -14.64
CA ARG A 49 -14.72 -4.65 -13.58
C ARG A 49 -15.49 -5.96 -13.70
N ASP A 50 -16.02 -6.26 -14.89
CA ASP A 50 -16.78 -7.50 -15.13
C ASP A 50 -15.90 -8.72 -14.87
N ALA A 51 -14.64 -8.68 -15.29
CA ALA A 51 -13.67 -9.73 -15.03
C ALA A 51 -13.40 -9.91 -13.51
N ALA A 52 -13.30 -8.83 -12.77
CA ALA A 52 -13.11 -8.89 -11.31
C ALA A 52 -14.34 -9.47 -10.61
N ILE A 53 -15.54 -9.03 -11.01
CA ILE A 53 -16.81 -9.53 -10.47
C ILE A 53 -16.95 -11.03 -10.73
N ALA A 54 -16.66 -11.49 -11.95
CA ALA A 54 -16.73 -12.90 -12.31
C ALA A 54 -15.78 -13.80 -11.52
N SER A 55 -14.73 -13.22 -10.91
CA SER A 55 -13.72 -13.95 -10.15
C SER A 55 -13.82 -13.77 -8.63
N LEU A 56 -14.88 -13.10 -8.15
CA LEU A 56 -15.03 -12.80 -6.71
C LEU A 56 -15.09 -14.06 -5.85
N GLU A 57 -15.72 -15.14 -6.31
CA GLU A 57 -15.82 -16.37 -5.52
C GLU A 57 -14.44 -17.07 -5.35
N ASP A 58 -13.59 -17.03 -6.37
CA ASP A 58 -12.23 -17.55 -6.25
C ASP A 58 -11.40 -16.71 -5.28
N ILE A 59 -11.56 -15.39 -5.31
CA ILE A 59 -10.89 -14.47 -4.38
C ILE A 59 -11.42 -14.67 -2.97
N ARG A 60 -12.74 -14.77 -2.79
CA ARG A 60 -13.39 -15.03 -1.50
C ARG A 60 -12.86 -16.31 -0.86
N ARG A 61 -12.87 -17.40 -1.62
CA ARG A 61 -12.35 -18.69 -1.15
C ARG A 61 -10.90 -18.58 -0.68
N TYR A 62 -10.04 -17.93 -1.47
CA TYR A 62 -8.65 -17.73 -1.09
C TYR A 62 -8.50 -16.92 0.20
N LEU A 63 -9.24 -15.82 0.33
CA LEU A 63 -9.21 -14.98 1.54
C LEU A 63 -9.70 -15.76 2.78
N MET A 64 -10.73 -16.59 2.66
CA MET A 64 -11.21 -17.45 3.74
C MET A 64 -10.18 -18.49 4.14
N GLU A 65 -9.61 -19.21 3.16
CA GLU A 65 -8.60 -20.25 3.40
C GLU A 65 -7.31 -19.70 4.00
N SER A 66 -6.97 -18.44 3.70
CA SER A 66 -5.77 -17.80 4.26
C SER A 66 -5.86 -17.53 5.75
N GLY A 67 -7.06 -17.46 6.34
CA GLY A 67 -7.28 -17.11 7.73
C GLY A 67 -6.83 -15.71 8.13
N CYS A 68 -6.54 -14.85 7.15
CA CYS A 68 -6.04 -13.49 7.41
C CYS A 68 -7.14 -12.58 7.94
N ARG A 69 -6.81 -11.75 8.91
CA ARG A 69 -7.70 -10.71 9.46
C ARG A 69 -7.52 -9.35 8.79
N MET A 70 -6.43 -9.19 8.02
CA MET A 70 -6.06 -7.95 7.34
C MET A 70 -5.68 -8.24 5.89
N VAL A 71 -6.02 -7.34 4.98
CA VAL A 71 -5.65 -7.42 3.58
C VAL A 71 -5.09 -6.09 3.08
N PHE A 72 -3.94 -6.18 2.39
CA PHE A 72 -3.36 -5.07 1.65
C PHE A 72 -3.73 -5.22 0.17
N ILE A 73 -4.36 -4.20 -0.38
CA ILE A 73 -4.71 -4.13 -1.80
C ILE A 73 -3.77 -3.15 -2.47
N THR A 74 -2.90 -3.67 -3.33
CA THR A 74 -1.91 -2.86 -4.02
C THR A 74 -2.17 -2.85 -5.52
N ALA A 75 -2.22 -1.66 -6.11
CA ALA A 75 -2.47 -1.48 -7.52
C ALA A 75 -1.90 -0.17 -8.06
N GLY A 76 -1.45 -0.19 -9.32
CA GLY A 76 -1.23 1.03 -10.10
C GLY A 76 -2.56 1.49 -10.70
N MET A 77 -2.93 2.75 -10.46
CA MET A 77 -4.16 3.34 -10.96
C MET A 77 -3.96 3.95 -12.37
N GLY A 78 -5.03 4.08 -13.13
CA GLY A 78 -5.03 4.61 -14.50
C GLY A 78 -4.96 3.53 -15.59
N GLY A 79 -4.71 2.27 -15.24
CA GLY A 79 -4.76 1.12 -16.16
C GLY A 79 -6.15 0.46 -16.25
N GLY A 80 -6.26 -0.59 -17.04
CA GLY A 80 -7.53 -1.29 -17.27
C GLY A 80 -7.91 -2.30 -16.18
N THR A 81 -6.96 -2.88 -15.47
CA THR A 81 -7.21 -3.94 -14.48
C THR A 81 -7.16 -3.39 -13.05
N GLY A 82 -6.02 -2.88 -12.61
CA GLY A 82 -5.82 -2.41 -11.23
C GLY A 82 -6.83 -1.34 -10.82
N THR A 83 -7.10 -0.40 -11.72
CA THR A 83 -8.04 0.72 -11.53
C THR A 83 -9.43 0.28 -11.07
N VAL A 84 -9.94 -0.82 -11.61
CA VAL A 84 -11.32 -1.26 -11.36
C VAL A 84 -11.43 -2.51 -10.52
N ALA A 85 -10.42 -3.38 -10.56
CA ALA A 85 -10.41 -4.60 -9.74
C ALA A 85 -10.15 -4.27 -8.27
N ALA A 86 -9.29 -3.30 -7.97
CA ALA A 86 -8.96 -2.94 -6.59
C ALA A 86 -10.19 -2.51 -5.77
N PRO A 87 -11.08 -1.59 -6.23
CA PRO A 87 -12.30 -1.26 -5.49
C PRO A 87 -13.25 -2.44 -5.30
N VAL A 88 -13.37 -3.33 -6.31
CA VAL A 88 -14.24 -4.50 -6.25
C VAL A 88 -13.74 -5.51 -5.21
N ILE A 89 -12.44 -5.78 -5.21
CA ILE A 89 -11.81 -6.69 -4.24
C ILE A 89 -11.83 -6.08 -2.83
N ALA A 90 -11.62 -4.77 -2.72
CA ALA A 90 -11.69 -4.05 -1.45
C ALA A 90 -13.08 -4.18 -0.82
N LYS A 91 -14.12 -3.99 -1.61
CA LYS A 91 -15.49 -4.15 -1.15
C LYS A 91 -15.74 -5.57 -0.62
N LEU A 92 -15.30 -6.59 -1.34
CA LEU A 92 -15.40 -7.99 -0.89
C LEU A 92 -14.69 -8.20 0.44
N ALA A 93 -13.45 -7.73 0.58
CA ALA A 93 -12.67 -7.88 1.80
C ALA A 93 -13.34 -7.18 3.00
N LYS A 94 -13.89 -5.99 2.77
CA LYS A 94 -14.63 -5.24 3.80
C LYS A 94 -15.94 -5.92 4.19
N GLU A 95 -16.67 -6.53 3.23
CA GLU A 95 -17.85 -7.37 3.51
C GLU A 95 -17.52 -8.62 4.32
N MET A 96 -16.27 -9.10 4.23
CA MET A 96 -15.74 -10.20 5.03
C MET A 96 -15.18 -9.73 6.40
N GLU A 97 -15.42 -8.48 6.79
CA GLU A 97 -14.97 -7.86 8.04
C GLU A 97 -13.44 -7.80 8.21
N MET A 98 -12.68 -7.99 7.13
CA MET A 98 -11.23 -7.86 7.14
C MET A 98 -10.81 -6.40 7.24
N LEU A 99 -9.77 -6.10 8.02
CA LEU A 99 -9.14 -4.79 7.98
C LEU A 99 -8.52 -4.58 6.60
N THR A 100 -9.09 -3.67 5.83
CA THR A 100 -8.76 -3.49 4.41
C THR A 100 -7.96 -2.22 4.19
N VAL A 101 -6.72 -2.36 3.75
CA VAL A 101 -5.80 -1.24 3.49
C VAL A 101 -5.47 -1.16 2.00
N GLY A 102 -5.80 -0.04 1.39
CA GLY A 102 -5.42 0.26 0.01
C GLY A 102 -4.07 0.98 -0.04
N ILE A 103 -3.15 0.51 -0.86
CA ILE A 103 -1.88 1.17 -1.13
C ILE A 103 -1.70 1.25 -2.65
N VAL A 104 -1.91 2.42 -3.22
CA VAL A 104 -2.00 2.58 -4.67
C VAL A 104 -1.10 3.71 -5.19
N THR A 105 -0.71 3.61 -6.46
CA THR A 105 0.03 4.67 -7.11
C THR A 105 -0.86 5.42 -8.10
N SER A 106 -0.76 6.75 -8.16
CA SER A 106 -1.36 7.55 -9.23
C SER A 106 -0.44 7.54 -10.47
N PRO A 107 -0.99 7.62 -11.68
CA PRO A 107 -0.18 7.78 -12.88
C PRO A 107 0.48 9.16 -12.93
N LEU A 108 1.55 9.29 -13.70
CA LEU A 108 2.14 10.58 -14.02
C LEU A 108 1.13 11.44 -14.81
N VAL A 109 1.13 12.74 -14.57
CA VAL A 109 0.34 13.71 -15.36
C VAL A 109 0.69 13.62 -16.84
N SER A 110 1.98 13.35 -17.17
CA SER A 110 2.49 13.16 -18.53
C SER A 110 1.91 11.93 -19.25
N GLU A 111 1.34 10.95 -18.54
CA GLU A 111 0.68 9.77 -19.13
C GLU A 111 -0.68 10.10 -19.79
N GLY A 112 -1.15 11.32 -19.62
CA GLY A 112 -2.31 11.87 -20.28
C GLY A 112 -3.56 11.98 -19.42
N LYS A 113 -4.38 12.99 -19.74
CA LYS A 113 -5.56 13.39 -18.97
C LYS A 113 -6.58 12.25 -18.76
N ARG A 114 -6.73 11.37 -19.75
CA ARG A 114 -7.68 10.24 -19.66
C ARG A 114 -7.25 9.27 -18.55
N ARG A 115 -5.99 8.88 -18.52
CA ARG A 115 -5.45 7.96 -17.53
C ARG A 115 -5.54 8.56 -16.13
N TRP A 116 -5.17 9.83 -16.02
CA TRP A 116 -5.24 10.55 -14.76
C TRP A 116 -6.67 10.64 -14.23
N LYS A 117 -7.64 10.99 -15.08
CA LYS A 117 -9.06 11.05 -14.69
C LYS A 117 -9.58 9.69 -14.22
N GLN A 118 -9.30 8.61 -14.98
CA GLN A 118 -9.67 7.24 -14.60
C GLN A 118 -9.06 6.83 -13.25
N ALA A 119 -7.81 7.22 -13.00
CA ALA A 119 -7.15 6.95 -11.73
C ALA A 119 -7.84 7.66 -10.57
N MET A 120 -8.14 8.95 -10.70
CA MET A 120 -8.79 9.73 -9.64
C MET A 120 -10.20 9.20 -9.31
N GLU A 121 -10.98 8.85 -10.32
CA GLU A 121 -12.30 8.24 -10.12
C GLU A 121 -12.20 6.88 -9.39
N ALA A 122 -11.22 6.07 -9.74
CA ALA A 122 -11.02 4.78 -9.10
C ALA A 122 -10.47 4.91 -7.67
N ILE A 123 -9.58 5.86 -7.42
CA ILE A 123 -9.08 6.18 -6.08
C ILE A 123 -10.23 6.59 -5.17
N ALA A 124 -11.14 7.46 -5.65
CA ALA A 124 -12.33 7.86 -4.91
C ALA A 124 -13.28 6.68 -4.62
N GLN A 125 -13.44 5.74 -5.57
CA GLN A 125 -14.22 4.52 -5.35
C GLN A 125 -13.51 3.57 -4.35
N LEU A 126 -12.21 3.44 -4.43
CA LEU A 126 -11.44 2.61 -3.51
C LEU A 126 -11.51 3.15 -2.08
N GLU A 127 -11.41 4.46 -1.90
CA GLU A 127 -11.49 5.14 -0.61
C GLU A 127 -12.76 4.80 0.17
N GLN A 128 -13.88 4.62 -0.54
CA GLN A 128 -15.16 4.23 0.07
C GLN A 128 -15.20 2.74 0.49
N ASN A 129 -14.30 1.93 -0.04
CA ASN A 129 -14.28 0.48 0.14
C ASN A 129 -13.08 -0.04 0.94
N VAL A 130 -12.25 0.83 1.49
CA VAL A 130 -11.12 0.48 2.38
C VAL A 130 -11.27 1.16 3.74
N ASP A 131 -10.56 0.68 4.72
CA ASP A 131 -10.47 1.31 6.05
C ASP A 131 -9.42 2.42 6.05
N ALA A 132 -8.28 2.16 5.41
CA ALA A 132 -7.21 3.14 5.22
C ALA A 132 -6.72 3.12 3.77
N LEU A 133 -6.45 4.30 3.20
CA LEU A 133 -5.96 4.44 1.83
C LEU A 133 -4.70 5.28 1.78
N LEU A 134 -3.60 4.67 1.35
CA LEU A 134 -2.37 5.36 0.98
C LEU A 134 -2.33 5.55 -0.53
N VAL A 135 -2.17 6.80 -0.96
CA VAL A 135 -1.99 7.14 -2.39
C VAL A 135 -0.59 7.70 -2.57
N ILE A 136 0.23 6.98 -3.32
CA ILE A 136 1.58 7.39 -3.69
C ILE A 136 1.49 8.12 -5.02
N ASP A 137 1.88 9.38 -5.03
CA ASP A 137 1.87 10.21 -6.23
C ASP A 137 3.18 10.02 -7.01
N ASN A 138 3.09 9.40 -8.18
CA ASN A 138 4.26 9.15 -9.02
C ASN A 138 4.92 10.46 -9.50
N ASP A 139 4.19 11.57 -9.67
CA ASP A 139 4.81 12.85 -10.01
C ASP A 139 5.71 13.36 -8.89
N ASN A 140 5.30 13.17 -7.63
CA ASN A 140 6.15 13.52 -6.49
C ASN A 140 7.37 12.61 -6.37
N VAL A 141 7.20 11.31 -6.66
CA VAL A 141 8.33 10.37 -6.69
C VAL A 141 9.34 10.78 -7.77
N VAL A 142 8.87 11.05 -8.98
CA VAL A 142 9.76 11.49 -10.08
C VAL A 142 10.46 12.80 -9.75
N ARG A 143 9.76 13.78 -9.13
CA ARG A 143 10.40 15.02 -8.68
C ARG A 143 11.45 14.81 -7.59
N ALA A 144 11.21 13.86 -6.67
CA ALA A 144 12.17 13.54 -5.61
C ALA A 144 13.43 12.85 -6.13
N TYR A 145 13.35 12.26 -7.34
CA TYR A 145 14.42 11.50 -7.98
C TYR A 145 14.64 11.95 -9.42
N ASP A 146 14.58 13.26 -9.69
CA ASP A 146 14.65 13.86 -11.03
C ASP A 146 15.99 13.62 -11.75
N ASP A 147 17.06 13.37 -11.00
CA ASP A 147 18.39 13.01 -11.51
C ASP A 147 18.51 11.55 -11.96
N LEU A 148 17.51 10.68 -11.66
CA LEU A 148 17.57 9.27 -11.99
C LEU A 148 16.95 8.97 -13.36
N PRO A 149 17.42 7.92 -14.07
CA PRO A 149 16.72 7.39 -15.24
C PRO A 149 15.27 7.01 -14.90
N LEU A 150 14.34 7.24 -15.81
CA LEU A 150 12.90 7.05 -15.58
C LEU A 150 12.55 5.66 -15.02
N HIS A 151 13.21 4.59 -15.47
CA HIS A 151 12.98 3.24 -14.97
C HIS A 151 13.42 3.08 -13.51
N GLU A 152 14.47 3.77 -13.08
CA GLU A 152 14.92 3.78 -11.69
C GLU A 152 13.96 4.58 -10.80
N ALA A 153 13.44 5.72 -11.29
CA ALA A 153 12.44 6.49 -10.57
C ALA A 153 11.16 5.67 -10.32
N PHE A 154 10.69 4.90 -11.32
CA PHE A 154 9.58 3.95 -11.11
C PHE A 154 9.93 2.82 -10.14
N SER A 155 11.15 2.31 -10.16
CA SER A 155 11.59 1.31 -9.18
C SER A 155 11.54 1.89 -7.75
N ARG A 156 11.90 3.17 -7.58
CA ARG A 156 11.76 3.86 -6.28
C ARG A 156 10.31 3.99 -5.82
N ALA A 157 9.37 4.26 -6.74
CA ALA A 157 7.94 4.25 -6.42
C ALA A 157 7.49 2.87 -5.90
N ASP A 158 7.93 1.80 -6.54
CA ASP A 158 7.66 0.43 -6.09
C ASP A 158 8.33 0.12 -4.74
N ASP A 159 9.53 0.65 -4.48
CA ASP A 159 10.22 0.52 -3.19
C ASP A 159 9.44 1.24 -2.06
N VAL A 160 8.88 2.40 -2.34
CA VAL A 160 8.01 3.14 -1.41
C VAL A 160 6.78 2.32 -1.05
N LEU A 161 6.12 1.74 -2.06
CA LEU A 161 4.97 0.87 -1.91
C LEU A 161 5.29 -0.35 -1.04
N SER A 162 6.42 -0.99 -1.31
CA SER A 162 6.92 -2.15 -0.56
C SER A 162 7.27 -1.78 0.88
N THR A 163 7.89 -0.62 1.08
CA THR A 163 8.28 -0.11 2.40
C THR A 163 7.05 0.25 3.24
N ALA A 164 6.05 0.89 2.63
CA ALA A 164 4.79 1.20 3.30
C ALA A 164 4.07 -0.07 3.77
N THR A 165 3.90 -1.04 2.87
CA THR A 165 3.26 -2.31 3.24
C THR A 165 4.04 -3.06 4.30
N ARG A 166 5.36 -3.13 4.17
CA ARG A 166 6.24 -3.79 5.15
C ARG A 166 6.14 -3.12 6.51
N GLY A 167 6.19 -1.78 6.57
CA GLY A 167 6.12 -1.04 7.82
C GLY A 167 4.84 -1.34 8.60
N ILE A 168 3.69 -1.34 7.94
CA ILE A 168 2.42 -1.68 8.58
C ILE A 168 2.37 -3.17 8.96
N ALA A 169 2.83 -4.06 8.08
CA ALA A 169 2.84 -5.50 8.36
C ALA A 169 3.77 -5.85 9.54
N GLU A 170 4.94 -5.21 9.63
CA GLU A 170 5.88 -5.43 10.73
C GLU A 170 5.31 -4.98 12.08
N ILE A 171 4.53 -3.90 12.14
CA ILE A 171 3.86 -3.47 13.38
C ILE A 171 2.94 -4.59 13.91
N VAL A 172 2.24 -5.29 13.01
CA VAL A 172 1.27 -6.34 13.38
C VAL A 172 1.93 -7.69 13.64
N THR A 173 3.07 -7.99 12.97
CA THR A 173 3.67 -9.33 12.97
C THR A 173 4.90 -9.46 13.84
N ARG A 174 5.50 -8.34 14.25
CA ARG A 174 6.71 -8.32 15.05
C ARG A 174 6.37 -8.37 16.53
N GLU A 175 6.94 -9.33 17.25
CA GLU A 175 6.95 -9.32 18.71
C GLU A 175 7.88 -8.18 19.17
N SER A 176 7.40 -7.34 20.06
CA SER A 176 8.16 -6.22 20.64
C SER A 176 8.58 -6.57 22.04
N ASP A 177 9.85 -6.33 22.37
CA ASP A 177 10.41 -6.61 23.71
C ASP A 177 9.99 -5.59 24.77
N LEU A 178 9.56 -4.37 24.37
CA LEU A 178 9.26 -3.27 25.30
C LEU A 178 7.77 -2.92 25.34
N VAL A 179 7.13 -2.65 24.22
CA VAL A 179 5.70 -2.32 24.10
C VAL A 179 5.14 -3.07 22.90
N GLY A 180 4.40 -4.12 23.17
CA GLY A 180 3.70 -4.87 22.11
C GLY A 180 2.50 -4.06 21.63
N VAL A 181 2.41 -3.85 20.32
CA VAL A 181 1.19 -3.36 19.66
C VAL A 181 0.52 -4.58 19.06
N ASP A 182 -0.66 -4.90 19.52
CA ASP A 182 -1.39 -6.04 18.96
C ASP A 182 -2.20 -5.64 17.71
N PHE A 183 -2.77 -6.65 17.05
CA PHE A 183 -3.59 -6.42 15.87
C PHE A 183 -4.82 -5.55 16.19
N ALA A 184 -5.38 -5.65 17.42
CA ALA A 184 -6.57 -4.90 17.80
C ALA A 184 -6.26 -3.39 17.89
N ASP A 185 -5.10 -3.02 18.44
CA ASP A 185 -4.64 -1.62 18.51
C ASP A 185 -4.47 -1.02 17.12
N VAL A 186 -3.81 -1.75 16.20
CA VAL A 186 -3.64 -1.32 14.81
C VAL A 186 -5.00 -1.20 14.11
N ALA A 187 -5.87 -2.16 14.32
CA ALA A 187 -7.20 -2.15 13.72
C ALA A 187 -8.05 -0.97 14.22
N GLU A 188 -7.96 -0.63 15.50
CA GLU A 188 -8.68 0.53 16.07
C GLU A 188 -8.24 1.84 15.42
N VAL A 189 -6.92 2.03 15.25
CA VAL A 189 -6.35 3.23 14.62
C VAL A 189 -6.69 3.31 13.13
N MET A 190 -6.70 2.18 12.43
CA MET A 190 -6.82 2.13 10.97
C MET A 190 -8.25 1.97 10.45
N ARG A 191 -9.20 1.46 11.25
CA ARG A 191 -10.60 1.29 10.82
C ARG A 191 -11.24 2.63 10.50
N ASN A 192 -11.82 2.71 9.29
CA ASN A 192 -12.49 3.90 8.79
C ASN A 192 -11.62 5.17 8.91
N CYS A 193 -10.31 5.01 8.84
CA CYS A 193 -9.34 6.10 8.89
C CYS A 193 -9.47 7.02 7.65
N GLY A 194 -9.90 6.47 6.51
CA GLY A 194 -9.94 7.20 5.24
C GLY A 194 -8.55 7.33 4.64
N ARG A 195 -8.15 8.53 4.24
CA ARG A 195 -6.80 8.77 3.71
C ARG A 195 -5.76 8.71 4.81
N ALA A 196 -4.74 7.92 4.58
CA ALA A 196 -3.60 7.76 5.47
C ALA A 196 -2.31 8.26 4.79
N HIS A 197 -1.40 8.74 5.61
CA HIS A 197 -0.04 9.08 5.20
C HIS A 197 0.92 8.17 5.94
N MET A 198 1.99 7.81 5.28
CA MET A 198 3.06 7.04 5.89
C MET A 198 4.41 7.63 5.50
N SER A 199 5.30 7.69 6.46
CA SER A 199 6.70 8.06 6.26
C SER A 199 7.58 7.06 6.98
N VAL A 200 8.70 6.70 6.37
CA VAL A 200 9.73 5.87 6.96
C VAL A 200 11.05 6.62 6.84
N THR A 201 11.63 6.95 7.98
CA THR A 201 12.86 7.73 8.06
C THR A 201 13.81 7.12 9.06
N SER A 202 15.10 7.36 8.89
CA SER A 202 16.12 6.90 9.82
C SER A 202 17.11 8.03 10.13
N ALA A 203 17.61 8.06 11.35
CA ALA A 203 18.69 8.95 11.74
C ALA A 203 19.57 8.30 12.79
N CYS A 204 20.81 8.79 12.91
CA CYS A 204 21.76 8.35 13.90
C CYS A 204 22.44 9.55 14.58
N GLY A 205 23.15 9.28 15.67
CA GLY A 205 23.91 10.27 16.44
C GLY A 205 23.04 11.17 17.31
N GLU A 206 23.56 12.34 17.66
CA GLU A 206 22.88 13.28 18.55
C GLU A 206 21.58 13.84 17.92
N ASN A 207 20.55 14.02 18.77
CA ASN A 207 19.24 14.54 18.39
C ASN A 207 18.56 13.72 17.27
N ARG A 208 18.81 12.40 17.23
CA ARG A 208 18.28 11.49 16.20
C ARG A 208 16.74 11.49 16.15
N VAL A 209 16.07 11.59 17.29
CA VAL A 209 14.59 11.63 17.35
C VAL A 209 14.04 12.89 16.69
N ASP A 210 14.58 14.06 17.01
CA ASP A 210 14.17 15.31 16.34
C ASP A 210 14.43 15.27 14.83
N LYS A 211 15.56 14.68 14.41
CA LYS A 211 15.90 14.53 12.99
C LYS A 211 14.90 13.61 12.28
N VAL A 212 14.56 12.47 12.89
CA VAL A 212 13.59 11.52 12.33
C VAL A 212 12.20 12.16 12.23
N LEU A 213 11.72 12.80 13.29
CA LEU A 213 10.41 13.45 13.29
C LEU A 213 10.33 14.54 12.22
N LYS A 214 11.33 15.42 12.14
CA LYS A 214 11.36 16.48 11.10
C LYS A 214 11.39 15.87 9.69
N ALA A 215 12.25 14.86 9.47
CA ALA A 215 12.34 14.21 8.17
C ALA A 215 11.06 13.46 7.78
N SER A 216 10.36 12.83 8.74
CA SER A 216 9.10 12.15 8.48
C SER A 216 7.96 13.12 8.12
N LEU A 217 7.91 14.27 8.74
CA LEU A 217 6.93 15.31 8.44
C LEU A 217 7.20 16.05 7.13
N CYS A 218 8.46 16.06 6.67
CA CYS A 218 8.90 16.76 5.45
C CYS A 218 9.15 15.81 4.27
N SER A 219 8.71 14.54 4.35
CA SER A 219 8.96 13.57 3.28
C SER A 219 8.33 14.04 1.95
N PRO A 220 9.12 14.17 0.87
CA PRO A 220 8.60 14.58 -0.43
C PRO A 220 7.59 13.57 -1.00
N LEU A 221 7.59 12.34 -0.50
CA LEU A 221 6.65 11.30 -0.89
C LEU A 221 5.24 11.51 -0.31
N LEU A 222 5.12 12.35 0.73
CA LEU A 222 3.82 12.74 1.30
C LEU A 222 3.05 13.71 0.41
N GLY A 223 3.70 14.29 -0.59
CA GLY A 223 3.12 15.37 -1.39
C GLY A 223 2.90 16.65 -0.55
N HIS A 224 2.04 17.54 -1.04
CA HIS A 224 1.64 18.76 -0.33
C HIS A 224 0.50 18.52 0.66
N GLN A 225 0.24 17.29 1.07
CA GLN A 225 -0.84 17.02 2.01
C GLN A 225 -0.34 17.33 3.42
N GLU A 226 -0.88 18.38 3.99
CA GLU A 226 -0.64 18.76 5.38
C GLU A 226 -1.17 17.64 6.29
N ILE A 227 -0.36 17.22 7.26
CA ILE A 227 -0.76 16.29 8.33
C ILE A 227 -1.70 17.00 9.31
N THR A 228 -1.87 18.31 9.15
CA THR A 228 -2.75 19.15 9.95
C THR A 228 -4.17 18.57 9.94
N GLY A 229 -4.68 18.24 11.12
CA GLY A 229 -6.01 17.64 11.28
C GLY A 229 -6.04 16.10 11.28
N ALA A 230 -4.88 15.43 11.28
CA ALA A 230 -4.84 13.99 11.51
C ALA A 230 -5.47 13.64 12.86
N LYS A 231 -6.40 12.68 12.84
CA LYS A 231 -7.12 12.24 14.04
C LYS A 231 -6.37 11.15 14.79
N ASN A 232 -5.71 10.28 14.04
CA ASN A 232 -4.99 9.13 14.56
C ASN A 232 -3.55 9.15 14.08
N ILE A 233 -2.62 8.79 14.94
CA ILE A 233 -1.20 8.69 14.64
C ILE A 233 -0.72 7.33 15.14
N LEU A 234 -0.08 6.57 14.27
CA LEU A 234 0.59 5.32 14.62
C LEU A 234 2.09 5.52 14.43
N LEU A 235 2.85 5.35 15.51
CA LEU A 235 4.30 5.52 15.52
C LEU A 235 4.96 4.18 15.85
N ASN A 236 5.95 3.81 15.04
CA ASN A 236 6.80 2.65 15.28
C ASN A 236 8.26 3.08 15.28
N PHE A 237 8.95 2.84 16.39
CA PHE A 237 10.38 3.09 16.52
C PHE A 237 11.12 1.76 16.54
N SER A 238 12.01 1.57 15.60
CA SER A 238 12.92 0.43 15.54
C SER A 238 14.35 0.91 15.71
N VAL A 239 15.05 0.36 16.68
CA VAL A 239 16.45 0.66 16.97
C VAL A 239 17.24 -0.66 17.04
N PRO A 240 18.53 -0.66 16.67
CA PRO A 240 19.37 -1.83 16.88
C PRO A 240 19.64 -2.03 18.38
N ASP A 241 19.79 -3.28 18.81
CA ASP A 241 20.07 -3.66 20.21
C ASP A 241 21.33 -2.99 20.78
N SER A 242 22.26 -2.61 19.91
CA SER A 242 23.51 -1.91 20.28
C SER A 242 23.31 -0.42 20.59
N ASP A 243 22.14 0.15 20.30
CA ASP A 243 21.88 1.60 20.43
C ASP A 243 20.42 1.88 20.84
N GLU A 244 20.03 1.33 22.00
CA GLU A 244 18.68 1.45 22.55
C GLU A 244 18.20 2.90 22.72
N LEU A 245 16.87 3.09 22.64
CA LEU A 245 16.23 4.37 22.93
C LEU A 245 16.41 4.76 24.40
N LYS A 246 16.92 5.96 24.65
CA LYS A 246 17.03 6.50 26.01
C LYS A 246 15.68 7.08 26.42
N THR A 247 15.37 7.00 27.72
CA THR A 247 14.12 7.54 28.29
C THR A 247 13.88 9.03 27.93
N ARG A 248 14.96 9.81 27.80
CA ARG A 248 14.87 11.21 27.36
C ARG A 248 14.43 11.35 25.91
N GLU A 249 14.76 10.40 25.05
CA GLU A 249 14.40 10.38 23.63
C GLU A 249 12.93 10.02 23.44
N VAL A 250 12.43 9.08 24.24
CA VAL A 250 10.99 8.72 24.25
C VAL A 250 10.12 9.88 24.68
N LYS A 251 10.58 10.74 25.59
CA LYS A 251 9.84 11.93 26.05
C LYS A 251 9.80 13.08 25.02
N GLN A 252 10.59 12.99 23.94
CA GLN A 252 10.63 14.01 22.86
C GLN A 252 9.56 13.74 21.78
N VAL A 253 8.97 12.55 21.79
CA VAL A 253 7.91 12.12 20.89
C VAL A 253 6.55 12.54 21.45
#